data_1a8c509018020e9059fe61f07a6dd02d
#
_entry.id   1a8c509018020e9059fe61f07a6dd02d
#
_cell.length_a   1.000
_cell.length_b   1.000
_cell.length_c   1.000
_cell.angle_alpha   90.00
_cell.angle_beta   90.00
_cell.angle_gamma   90.00
#
_symmetry.space_group_name_H-M   'P 1'
#
loop_
_entity.id
_entity.type
_entity.pdbx_description
1 polymer ?
#
loop_
_entity_poly.entity_id
_entity_poly.type
_entity_poly.pdbx_seq_one_letter_code
_entity_poly.pdbx_strand_id
1 'polypeptide(L)'
;MKNSKSFPRHIARATVLAALSRVFFLAGVFLAGVLLAGCPGRTFKKSMTLGGKKVSARRLNNGEHLFVTYCSACHGVSGDGKGPASIGLRPPPRNFTQGQFKFGAVASGQLPNDEDFLRIIQKGLHGSAMLPWNDVPERELMDIVQYIKTLSPKWAEKTPGEPIVPGPDPWGIERRDEAVTRGMKVYHGMAQCLSCHPAYETVETINAASLELSKREAILRPDAYHAELKDSEYGYKLMPPDFTRDHVRSGETLEDIYRTIASGIGGTAMPTWKGALPDDDLWAMAYYVRSLIDIKGTPEADARRERLVAAAAAPVTTAQMGVAPRHAKQAN
;
A
#
# COMPACT_ATOMS: atom_id res chain seq x y z
N MET A 1 -91.81 -24.27 18.18
CA MET A 1 -90.96 -25.39 17.81
C MET A 1 -89.74 -24.84 17.03
N LYS A 2 -88.58 -24.76 17.69
CA LYS A 2 -87.31 -24.27 17.07
C LYS A 2 -86.36 -25.50 17.02
N ASN A 3 -86.07 -25.98 15.82
CA ASN A 3 -85.03 -27.01 15.59
C ASN A 3 -83.68 -26.32 15.43
N SER A 4 -82.84 -26.51 16.44
CA SER A 4 -81.40 -26.10 16.37
C SER A 4 -80.62 -27.36 15.92
N LYS A 5 -80.12 -27.27 14.65
CA LYS A 5 -79.18 -28.26 14.14
C LYS A 5 -77.73 -27.88 14.64
N SER A 6 -77.21 -28.70 15.54
CA SER A 6 -75.79 -28.57 16.01
C SER A 6 -74.90 -29.16 14.94
N PHE A 7 -73.96 -28.28 14.40
CA PHE A 7 -72.90 -28.68 13.51
C PHE A 7 -71.77 -29.36 14.31
N PRO A 8 -71.13 -30.42 13.84
CA PRO A 8 -70.09 -31.12 14.60
C PRO A 8 -68.80 -30.40 14.61
N ARG A 9 -68.44 -29.80 15.76
CA ARG A 9 -67.19 -29.02 16.00
C ARG A 9 -65.87 -29.82 15.88
N HIS A 10 -65.95 -31.17 15.74
CA HIS A 10 -64.78 -32.06 15.70
C HIS A 10 -64.08 -32.10 14.31
N ILE A 11 -64.79 -31.90 13.21
CA ILE A 11 -64.19 -31.94 11.84
C ILE A 11 -63.36 -30.72 11.52
N ALA A 12 -63.69 -29.54 12.05
CA ALA A 12 -62.94 -28.31 11.80
C ALA A 12 -61.56 -28.27 12.49
N ARG A 13 -61.42 -28.98 13.63
CA ARG A 13 -60.12 -29.02 14.36
C ARG A 13 -59.08 -29.93 13.70
N ALA A 14 -59.49 -31.04 13.10
CA ALA A 14 -58.58 -31.97 12.43
C ALA A 14 -57.99 -31.37 11.13
N THR A 15 -58.80 -30.65 10.35
CA THR A 15 -58.36 -30.00 9.11
C THR A 15 -57.41 -28.81 9.35
N VAL A 16 -57.63 -28.03 10.41
CA VAL A 16 -56.74 -26.91 10.77
C VAL A 16 -55.37 -27.41 11.26
N LEU A 17 -55.36 -28.47 12.09
CA LEU A 17 -54.10 -29.06 12.56
C LEU A 17 -53.28 -29.69 11.43
N ALA A 18 -53.94 -30.36 10.46
CA ALA A 18 -53.25 -30.91 9.27
C ALA A 18 -52.71 -29.84 8.34
N ALA A 19 -53.38 -28.70 8.18
CA ALA A 19 -52.92 -27.58 7.40
C ALA A 19 -51.73 -26.87 8.07
N LEU A 20 -51.76 -26.65 9.38
CA LEU A 20 -50.64 -26.07 10.14
C LEU A 20 -49.40 -26.97 10.12
N SER A 21 -49.56 -28.30 10.28
CA SER A 21 -48.45 -29.26 10.17
C SER A 21 -47.75 -29.21 8.80
N ARG A 22 -48.52 -29.08 7.71
CA ARG A 22 -47.94 -28.96 6.36
C ARG A 22 -47.19 -27.63 6.13
N VAL A 23 -47.69 -26.53 6.68
CA VAL A 23 -47.04 -25.24 6.57
C VAL A 23 -45.71 -25.24 7.36
N PHE A 24 -45.70 -25.81 8.57
CA PHE A 24 -44.47 -25.95 9.36
C PHE A 24 -43.44 -26.89 8.71
N PHE A 25 -43.91 -28.00 8.09
CA PHE A 25 -43.03 -28.92 7.38
C PHE A 25 -42.44 -28.28 6.13
N LEU A 26 -43.21 -27.54 5.33
CA LEU A 26 -42.73 -26.82 4.15
C LEU A 26 -41.81 -25.67 4.52
N ALA A 27 -42.09 -24.92 5.59
CA ALA A 27 -41.23 -23.88 6.12
C ALA A 27 -39.89 -24.46 6.65
N GLY A 28 -39.93 -25.59 7.32
CA GLY A 28 -38.73 -26.29 7.80
C GLY A 28 -37.86 -26.81 6.65
N VAL A 29 -38.45 -27.36 5.59
CA VAL A 29 -37.70 -27.79 4.39
C VAL A 29 -37.12 -26.62 3.64
N PHE A 30 -37.84 -25.47 3.55
CA PHE A 30 -37.34 -24.28 2.92
C PHE A 30 -36.20 -23.65 3.71
N LEU A 31 -36.29 -23.62 5.05
CA LEU A 31 -35.23 -23.11 5.93
C LEU A 31 -33.97 -23.99 5.88
N ALA A 32 -34.15 -25.35 5.85
CA ALA A 32 -33.07 -26.30 5.70
C ALA A 32 -32.38 -26.16 4.32
N GLY A 33 -33.17 -25.91 3.26
CA GLY A 33 -32.62 -25.64 1.91
C GLY A 33 -31.78 -24.38 1.81
N VAL A 34 -32.18 -23.33 2.53
CA VAL A 34 -31.41 -22.04 2.56
C VAL A 34 -30.11 -22.18 3.36
N LEU A 35 -30.10 -23.02 4.41
CA LEU A 35 -28.89 -23.26 5.21
C LEU A 35 -27.85 -24.15 4.50
N LEU A 36 -28.28 -24.91 3.47
CA LEU A 36 -27.39 -25.75 2.63
C LEU A 36 -26.88 -25.02 1.38
N ALA A 37 -27.37 -23.81 1.08
CA ALA A 37 -26.81 -22.95 0.07
C ALA A 37 -25.52 -22.29 0.61
N GLY A 38 -24.52 -23.12 0.92
CA GLY A 38 -23.14 -22.63 1.14
C GLY A 38 -22.73 -21.79 -0.06
N CYS A 39 -22.07 -20.65 0.17
CA CYS A 39 -21.50 -19.83 -0.89
C CYS A 39 -20.83 -20.74 -1.94
N PRO A 40 -21.14 -20.59 -3.23
CA PRO A 40 -20.48 -21.37 -4.26
C PRO A 40 -19.01 -20.92 -4.34
N GLY A 41 -18.17 -21.51 -3.51
CA GLY A 41 -16.72 -21.37 -3.61
C GLY A 41 -16.29 -21.91 -4.97
N ARG A 42 -15.38 -21.24 -5.65
CA ARG A 42 -14.75 -21.77 -6.85
C ARG A 42 -14.00 -23.04 -6.46
N THR A 43 -14.46 -24.20 -6.86
CA THR A 43 -13.76 -25.46 -6.61
C THR A 43 -12.81 -25.76 -7.76
N PHE A 44 -11.52 -25.62 -7.52
CA PHE A 44 -10.49 -25.95 -8.49
C PHE A 44 -10.39 -27.48 -8.65
N LYS A 45 -10.63 -27.99 -9.86
CA LYS A 45 -10.54 -29.43 -10.17
C LYS A 45 -9.15 -29.85 -10.69
N LYS A 46 -8.36 -28.88 -11.18
CA LYS A 46 -7.04 -29.13 -11.79
C LYS A 46 -6.03 -28.13 -11.25
N SER A 47 -4.74 -28.50 -11.34
CA SER A 47 -3.64 -27.55 -11.07
C SER A 47 -3.64 -26.43 -12.10
N MET A 48 -3.17 -25.24 -11.68
CA MET A 48 -2.97 -24.07 -12.55
C MET A 48 -1.48 -23.70 -12.57
N THR A 49 -1.04 -23.09 -13.67
CA THR A 49 0.26 -22.42 -13.71
C THR A 49 0.06 -20.94 -13.45
N LEU A 50 0.68 -20.42 -12.38
CA LEU A 50 0.52 -19.06 -11.91
C LEU A 50 1.89 -18.44 -11.67
N GLY A 51 2.22 -17.39 -12.41
CA GLY A 51 3.55 -16.78 -12.33
C GLY A 51 4.67 -17.75 -12.68
N GLY A 52 4.44 -18.66 -13.66
CA GLY A 52 5.40 -19.67 -14.07
C GLY A 52 5.49 -20.91 -13.16
N LYS A 53 4.81 -20.93 -12.00
CA LYS A 53 4.84 -22.05 -11.04
C LYS A 53 3.55 -22.86 -11.09
N LYS A 54 3.65 -24.20 -11.11
CA LYS A 54 2.49 -25.10 -11.06
C LYS A 54 1.96 -25.20 -9.64
N VAL A 55 0.69 -24.86 -9.44
CA VAL A 55 -0.02 -24.89 -8.15
C VAL A 55 -1.11 -25.96 -8.20
N SER A 56 -1.15 -26.86 -7.21
CA SER A 56 -2.14 -27.93 -7.16
C SER A 56 -3.54 -27.41 -6.82
N ALA A 57 -4.57 -28.10 -7.34
CA ALA A 57 -5.97 -27.78 -7.01
C ALA A 57 -6.24 -27.80 -5.49
N ARG A 58 -5.58 -28.70 -4.74
CA ARG A 58 -5.73 -28.75 -3.27
C ARG A 58 -5.27 -27.45 -2.62
N ARG A 59 -4.10 -26.90 -3.02
CA ARG A 59 -3.60 -25.62 -2.49
C ARG A 59 -4.53 -24.47 -2.85
N LEU A 60 -5.01 -24.43 -4.08
CA LEU A 60 -5.93 -23.37 -4.54
C LEU A 60 -7.27 -23.40 -3.78
N ASN A 61 -7.85 -24.60 -3.57
CA ASN A 61 -9.09 -24.73 -2.79
C ASN A 61 -8.89 -24.37 -1.31
N ASN A 62 -7.75 -24.75 -0.71
CA ASN A 62 -7.41 -24.35 0.65
C ASN A 62 -7.23 -22.83 0.75
N GLY A 63 -6.50 -22.24 -0.19
CA GLY A 63 -6.29 -20.78 -0.25
C GLY A 63 -7.60 -20.01 -0.46
N GLU A 64 -8.53 -20.54 -1.28
CA GLU A 64 -9.88 -19.98 -1.46
C GLU A 64 -10.65 -19.97 -0.13
N HIS A 65 -10.69 -21.10 0.56
CA HIS A 65 -11.36 -21.21 1.85
C HIS A 65 -10.80 -20.23 2.88
N LEU A 66 -9.48 -20.19 3.02
CA LEU A 66 -8.78 -19.29 3.95
C LEU A 66 -8.97 -17.81 3.57
N PHE A 67 -8.93 -17.48 2.28
CA PHE A 67 -9.18 -16.12 1.79
C PHE A 67 -10.61 -15.67 2.12
N VAL A 68 -11.60 -16.54 1.90
CA VAL A 68 -12.99 -16.23 2.25
C VAL A 68 -13.13 -16.02 3.75
N THR A 69 -12.45 -16.83 4.57
CA THR A 69 -12.51 -16.77 6.03
C THR A 69 -11.86 -15.50 6.60
N TYR A 70 -10.65 -15.14 6.13
CA TYR A 70 -9.84 -14.09 6.76
C TYR A 70 -9.82 -12.77 5.99
N CYS A 71 -9.98 -12.79 4.66
CA CYS A 71 -9.65 -11.65 3.81
C CYS A 71 -10.87 -11.02 3.13
N SER A 72 -11.91 -11.83 2.84
CA SER A 72 -13.03 -11.41 1.99
C SER A 72 -13.87 -10.28 2.59
N ALA A 73 -13.91 -10.14 3.92
CA ALA A 73 -14.66 -9.08 4.59
C ALA A 73 -14.21 -7.68 4.11
N CYS A 74 -12.92 -7.50 3.84
CA CYS A 74 -12.37 -6.25 3.30
C CYS A 74 -12.15 -6.33 1.80
N HIS A 75 -11.53 -7.43 1.31
CA HIS A 75 -11.12 -7.55 -0.09
C HIS A 75 -12.22 -7.99 -1.05
N GLY A 76 -13.41 -8.37 -0.54
CA GLY A 76 -14.51 -8.92 -1.34
C GLY A 76 -14.28 -10.40 -1.67
N VAL A 77 -15.35 -11.17 -1.82
CA VAL A 77 -15.28 -12.61 -2.19
C VAL A 77 -14.63 -12.80 -3.56
N SER A 78 -14.85 -11.86 -4.49
CA SER A 78 -14.22 -11.83 -5.82
C SER A 78 -12.82 -11.21 -5.81
N GLY A 79 -12.35 -10.69 -4.68
CA GLY A 79 -11.07 -9.99 -4.56
C GLY A 79 -11.04 -8.61 -5.19
N ASP A 80 -12.21 -7.99 -5.41
CA ASP A 80 -12.36 -6.68 -6.07
C ASP A 80 -12.14 -5.47 -5.14
N GLY A 81 -11.82 -5.72 -3.87
CA GLY A 81 -11.60 -4.68 -2.85
C GLY A 81 -12.89 -4.09 -2.28
N LYS A 82 -14.06 -4.67 -2.57
CA LYS A 82 -15.38 -4.16 -2.18
C LYS A 82 -16.10 -5.04 -1.17
N GLY A 83 -15.37 -5.64 -0.24
CA GLY A 83 -15.98 -6.37 0.87
C GLY A 83 -16.81 -5.45 1.76
N PRO A 84 -17.77 -5.99 2.54
CA PRO A 84 -18.67 -5.18 3.37
C PRO A 84 -17.92 -4.33 4.41
N ALA A 85 -16.77 -4.77 4.88
CA ALA A 85 -15.93 -4.01 5.82
C ALA A 85 -15.00 -3.00 5.12
N SER A 86 -15.06 -2.87 3.78
CA SER A 86 -14.24 -1.89 3.04
C SER A 86 -14.81 -0.46 3.06
N ILE A 87 -16.08 -0.32 3.47
CA ILE A 87 -16.81 0.96 3.41
C ILE A 87 -16.12 1.97 4.34
N GLY A 88 -15.75 3.11 3.76
CA GLY A 88 -15.09 4.19 4.51
C GLY A 88 -13.60 4.00 4.76
N LEU A 89 -12.99 2.84 4.44
CA LEU A 89 -11.55 2.64 4.62
C LEU A 89 -10.73 3.56 3.68
N ARG A 90 -9.70 4.16 4.25
CA ARG A 90 -8.72 4.99 3.54
C ARG A 90 -7.30 4.61 3.96
N PRO A 91 -6.46 4.05 3.08
CA PRO A 91 -6.75 3.69 1.68
C PRO A 91 -7.75 2.54 1.57
N PRO A 92 -8.44 2.39 0.41
CA PRO A 92 -9.32 1.26 0.17
C PRO A 92 -8.52 -0.04 0.05
N PRO A 93 -9.14 -1.20 0.38
CA PRO A 93 -8.51 -2.50 0.19
C PRO A 93 -8.09 -2.73 -1.26
N ARG A 94 -7.02 -3.51 -1.45
CA ARG A 94 -6.49 -3.83 -2.78
C ARG A 94 -7.52 -4.61 -3.60
N ASN A 95 -7.76 -4.15 -4.83
CA ASN A 95 -8.42 -4.91 -5.86
C ASN A 95 -7.41 -5.85 -6.54
N PHE A 96 -7.52 -7.16 -6.27
CA PHE A 96 -6.63 -8.18 -6.81
C PHE A 96 -6.93 -8.53 -8.26
N THR A 97 -8.16 -8.28 -8.75
CA THR A 97 -8.58 -8.62 -10.12
C THR A 97 -7.79 -7.83 -11.17
N GLN A 98 -7.27 -6.67 -10.79
CA GLN A 98 -6.45 -5.83 -11.69
C GLN A 98 -5.02 -6.36 -11.87
N GLY A 99 -4.55 -7.23 -10.97
CA GLY A 99 -3.15 -7.69 -10.97
C GLY A 99 -2.15 -6.54 -10.90
N GLN A 100 -2.46 -5.54 -10.05
CA GLN A 100 -1.60 -4.39 -9.77
C GLN A 100 -1.31 -4.33 -8.28
N PHE A 101 -0.02 -4.23 -7.92
CA PHE A 101 0.43 -4.29 -6.55
C PHE A 101 1.41 -3.15 -6.25
N LYS A 102 1.22 -2.48 -5.10
CA LYS A 102 2.06 -1.33 -4.70
C LYS A 102 3.44 -1.77 -4.19
N PHE A 103 3.45 -2.78 -3.32
CA PHE A 103 4.60 -3.09 -2.47
C PHE A 103 5.20 -4.45 -2.84
N GLY A 104 5.92 -4.50 -3.94
CA GLY A 104 6.75 -5.64 -4.33
C GLY A 104 8.23 -5.28 -4.27
N ALA A 105 9.09 -6.23 -3.90
CA ALA A 105 10.54 -6.09 -4.05
C ALA A 105 10.96 -6.43 -5.49
N VAL A 106 10.33 -5.78 -6.44
CA VAL A 106 10.58 -5.90 -7.89
C VAL A 106 10.50 -4.52 -8.51
N ALA A 107 10.94 -4.34 -9.73
CA ALA A 107 10.79 -3.05 -10.40
C ALA A 107 9.31 -2.64 -10.49
N SER A 108 9.06 -1.34 -10.32
CA SER A 108 7.71 -0.76 -10.29
C SER A 108 6.89 -1.20 -11.52
N GLY A 109 5.66 -1.67 -11.27
CA GLY A 109 4.74 -2.16 -12.32
C GLY A 109 4.88 -3.64 -12.66
N GLN A 110 5.91 -4.34 -12.18
CA GLN A 110 6.04 -5.79 -12.32
C GLN A 110 5.20 -6.54 -11.29
N LEU A 111 4.92 -7.83 -11.56
CA LEU A 111 4.25 -8.70 -10.61
C LEU A 111 5.19 -9.03 -9.45
N PRO A 112 4.72 -8.95 -8.18
CA PRO A 112 5.53 -9.26 -7.01
C PRO A 112 5.82 -10.76 -6.89
N ASN A 113 6.83 -11.12 -6.10
CA ASN A 113 7.11 -12.49 -5.74
C ASN A 113 6.20 -12.99 -4.60
N ASP A 114 6.17 -14.29 -4.37
CA ASP A 114 5.37 -14.89 -3.28
C ASP A 114 5.75 -14.33 -1.92
N GLU A 115 7.04 -14.12 -1.70
CA GLU A 115 7.64 -13.56 -0.50
C GLU A 115 7.20 -12.12 -0.22
N ASP A 116 6.89 -11.35 -1.27
CA ASP A 116 6.37 -9.99 -1.13
C ASP A 116 4.96 -9.99 -0.55
N PHE A 117 4.09 -10.88 -1.04
CA PHE A 117 2.76 -11.06 -0.48
C PHE A 117 2.84 -11.53 0.97
N LEU A 118 3.66 -12.55 1.22
CA LEU A 118 3.81 -13.12 2.56
C LEU A 118 4.25 -12.05 3.56
N ARG A 119 5.27 -11.26 3.22
CA ARG A 119 5.75 -10.15 4.04
C ARG A 119 4.64 -9.14 4.36
N ILE A 120 3.84 -8.74 3.35
CA ILE A 120 2.76 -7.77 3.54
C ILE A 120 1.64 -8.36 4.40
N ILE A 121 1.27 -9.62 4.20
CA ILE A 121 0.22 -10.27 4.97
C ILE A 121 0.67 -10.46 6.41
N GLN A 122 1.90 -10.93 6.64
CA GLN A 122 2.43 -11.14 7.99
C GLN A 122 2.62 -9.84 8.77
N LYS A 123 3.16 -8.79 8.13
CA LYS A 123 3.45 -7.51 8.80
C LYS A 123 2.30 -6.52 8.80
N GLY A 124 1.30 -6.73 7.94
CA GLY A 124 0.27 -5.73 7.66
C GLY A 124 0.83 -4.51 6.92
N LEU A 125 0.03 -3.45 6.85
CA LEU A 125 0.43 -2.17 6.27
C LEU A 125 0.21 -1.06 7.30
N HIS A 126 1.30 -0.47 7.77
CA HIS A 126 1.32 0.54 8.81
C HIS A 126 0.37 1.72 8.49
N GLY A 127 -0.38 2.18 9.48
CA GLY A 127 -1.34 3.29 9.31
C GLY A 127 -2.50 2.96 8.36
N SER A 128 -2.86 1.69 8.21
CA SER A 128 -4.01 1.24 7.42
C SER A 128 -4.82 0.17 8.16
N ALA A 129 -5.98 -0.21 7.60
CA ALA A 129 -6.81 -1.29 8.14
C ALA A 129 -6.28 -2.70 7.79
N MET A 130 -5.19 -2.84 7.03
CA MET A 130 -4.55 -4.12 6.76
C MET A 130 -3.67 -4.51 7.95
N LEU A 131 -4.26 -5.25 8.88
CA LEU A 131 -3.60 -5.73 10.10
C LEU A 131 -2.60 -6.86 9.77
N PRO A 132 -1.61 -7.11 10.66
CA PRO A 132 -0.71 -8.26 10.55
C PRO A 132 -1.45 -9.59 10.82
N TRP A 133 -1.08 -10.63 10.08
CA TRP A 133 -1.62 -11.99 10.16
C TRP A 133 -0.53 -13.01 10.49
N ASN A 134 0.33 -12.68 11.45
CA ASN A 134 1.45 -13.51 11.86
C ASN A 134 1.03 -14.73 12.72
N ASP A 135 -0.22 -14.77 13.20
CA ASP A 135 -0.77 -15.90 13.93
C ASP A 135 -1.26 -17.04 13.00
N VAL A 136 -1.40 -16.76 11.69
CA VAL A 136 -1.78 -17.77 10.69
C VAL A 136 -0.51 -18.49 10.21
N PRO A 137 -0.48 -19.83 10.19
CA PRO A 137 0.68 -20.59 9.73
C PRO A 137 1.12 -20.17 8.33
N GLU A 138 2.42 -19.98 8.11
CA GLU A 138 3.01 -19.52 6.85
C GLU A 138 2.55 -20.34 5.64
N ARG A 139 2.44 -21.67 5.80
CA ARG A 139 1.93 -22.55 4.74
C ARG A 139 0.52 -22.15 4.29
N GLU A 140 -0.34 -21.76 5.23
CA GLU A 140 -1.71 -21.32 4.95
C GLU A 140 -1.74 -19.95 4.30
N LEU A 141 -0.91 -19.02 4.76
CA LEU A 141 -0.71 -17.73 4.10
C LEU A 141 -0.22 -17.91 2.66
N MET A 142 0.69 -18.84 2.43
CA MET A 142 1.16 -19.17 1.07
C MET A 142 0.06 -19.79 0.19
N ASP A 143 -0.87 -20.54 0.76
CA ASP A 143 -2.03 -21.03 0.00
C ASP A 143 -3.01 -19.88 -0.35
N ILE A 144 -3.21 -18.91 0.55
CA ILE A 144 -3.93 -17.65 0.28
C ILE A 144 -3.25 -16.89 -0.87
N VAL A 145 -1.93 -16.74 -0.84
CA VAL A 145 -1.16 -16.08 -1.91
C VAL A 145 -1.41 -16.75 -3.26
N GLN A 146 -1.37 -18.08 -3.33
CA GLN A 146 -1.64 -18.78 -4.58
C GLN A 146 -3.08 -18.58 -5.06
N TYR A 147 -4.06 -18.52 -4.15
CA TYR A 147 -5.44 -18.19 -4.51
C TYR A 147 -5.57 -16.75 -5.04
N ILE A 148 -4.97 -15.76 -4.37
CA ILE A 148 -4.98 -14.35 -4.83
C ILE A 148 -4.50 -14.23 -6.27
N LYS A 149 -3.51 -15.01 -6.67
CA LYS A 149 -3.01 -15.01 -8.06
C LYS A 149 -4.07 -15.48 -9.06
N THR A 150 -5.00 -16.35 -8.67
CA THR A 150 -6.08 -16.79 -9.58
C THR A 150 -7.09 -15.69 -9.91
N LEU A 151 -7.11 -14.61 -9.12
CA LEU A 151 -8.07 -13.53 -9.27
C LEU A 151 -7.75 -12.57 -10.43
N SER A 152 -6.53 -12.65 -10.99
CA SER A 152 -6.15 -11.86 -12.16
C SER A 152 -5.53 -12.73 -13.26
N PRO A 153 -5.93 -12.57 -14.54
CA PRO A 153 -5.36 -13.31 -15.67
C PRO A 153 -3.85 -13.04 -15.86
N LYS A 154 -3.34 -11.91 -15.40
CA LYS A 154 -1.91 -11.56 -15.53
C LYS A 154 -0.98 -12.64 -14.99
N TRP A 155 -1.39 -13.40 -13.98
CA TRP A 155 -0.59 -14.47 -13.39
C TRP A 155 -0.47 -15.73 -14.26
N ALA A 156 -1.42 -15.94 -15.17
CA ALA A 156 -1.32 -17.00 -16.16
C ALA A 156 -0.40 -16.62 -17.33
N GLU A 157 -0.26 -15.32 -17.59
CA GLU A 157 0.44 -14.76 -18.75
C GLU A 157 1.87 -14.32 -18.45
N LYS A 158 2.16 -13.93 -17.20
CA LYS A 158 3.43 -13.30 -16.80
C LYS A 158 4.05 -13.99 -15.60
N THR A 159 5.37 -13.96 -15.53
CA THR A 159 6.14 -14.30 -14.33
C THR A 159 6.35 -13.07 -13.44
N PRO A 160 6.62 -13.25 -12.13
CA PRO A 160 7.11 -12.18 -11.26
C PRO A 160 8.37 -11.52 -11.83
N GLY A 161 8.58 -10.27 -11.41
CA GLY A 161 9.81 -9.55 -11.70
C GLY A 161 11.02 -10.13 -10.93
N GLU A 162 12.22 -9.75 -11.39
CA GLU A 162 13.46 -10.10 -10.69
C GLU A 162 13.44 -9.50 -9.28
N PRO A 163 13.74 -10.30 -8.23
CA PRO A 163 13.75 -9.81 -6.86
C PRO A 163 14.83 -8.75 -6.63
N ILE A 164 14.45 -7.62 -6.07
CA ILE A 164 15.36 -6.60 -5.56
C ILE A 164 15.66 -6.93 -4.11
N VAL A 165 16.79 -7.56 -3.89
CA VAL A 165 17.29 -7.92 -2.56
C VAL A 165 18.25 -6.83 -2.09
N PRO A 166 18.06 -6.27 -0.85
CA PRO A 166 19.05 -5.37 -0.27
C PRO A 166 20.41 -6.05 -0.16
N GLY A 167 21.45 -5.44 -0.71
CA GLY A 167 22.83 -5.84 -0.45
C GLY A 167 23.23 -5.55 1.01
N PRO A 168 24.45 -5.92 1.42
CA PRO A 168 24.98 -5.55 2.73
C PRO A 168 24.92 -4.02 2.91
N ASP A 169 24.59 -3.58 4.14
CA ASP A 169 24.64 -2.16 4.49
C ASP A 169 26.11 -1.70 4.54
N PRO A 170 26.52 -0.75 3.67
CA PRO A 170 27.92 -0.31 3.62
C PRO A 170 28.28 0.70 4.71
N TRP A 171 27.28 1.23 5.43
CA TRP A 171 27.47 2.30 6.41
C TRP A 171 27.59 1.77 7.83
N GLY A 172 26.69 0.90 8.25
CA GLY A 172 26.61 0.42 9.62
C GLY A 172 26.25 1.52 10.62
N ILE A 173 26.16 1.16 11.89
CA ILE A 173 25.77 2.09 12.95
C ILE A 173 26.87 3.15 13.21
N GLU A 174 28.13 2.78 13.05
CA GLU A 174 29.28 3.65 13.29
C GLU A 174 29.36 4.82 12.31
N ARG A 175 28.85 4.65 11.09
CA ARG A 175 28.83 5.67 10.04
C ARG A 175 27.47 6.25 9.77
N ARG A 176 26.54 6.10 10.72
CA ARG A 176 25.15 6.55 10.59
C ARG A 176 25.04 8.03 10.19
N ASP A 177 25.80 8.90 10.84
CA ASP A 177 25.69 10.35 10.58
C ASP A 177 26.24 10.73 9.21
N GLU A 178 27.28 10.02 8.73
CA GLU A 178 27.76 10.18 7.35
C GLU A 178 26.70 9.72 6.35
N ALA A 179 26.05 8.56 6.61
CA ALA A 179 24.98 8.04 5.78
C ALA A 179 23.78 9.00 5.73
N VAL A 180 23.36 9.54 6.87
CA VAL A 180 22.27 10.55 6.93
C VAL A 180 22.62 11.79 6.12
N THR A 181 23.86 12.30 6.27
CA THR A 181 24.33 13.47 5.51
C THR A 181 24.37 13.19 4.00
N ARG A 182 24.88 12.02 3.60
CA ARG A 182 24.91 11.62 2.18
C ARG A 182 23.49 11.43 1.64
N GLY A 183 22.61 10.77 2.40
CA GLY A 183 21.22 10.52 2.02
C GLY A 183 20.43 11.83 1.86
N MET A 184 20.64 12.80 2.73
CA MET A 184 20.08 14.15 2.62
C MET A 184 20.46 14.79 1.28
N LYS A 185 21.75 14.75 0.91
CA LYS A 185 22.22 15.29 -0.36
C LYS A 185 21.63 14.55 -1.57
N VAL A 186 21.56 13.22 -1.52
CA VAL A 186 20.98 12.42 -2.61
C VAL A 186 19.50 12.71 -2.75
N TYR A 187 18.73 12.72 -1.65
CA TYR A 187 17.30 12.99 -1.62
C TYR A 187 16.94 14.33 -2.29
N HIS A 188 17.67 15.39 -1.94
CA HIS A 188 17.39 16.75 -2.41
C HIS A 188 18.11 17.10 -3.71
N GLY A 189 19.36 16.68 -3.86
CA GLY A 189 20.23 17.19 -4.93
C GLY A 189 20.28 16.29 -6.17
N MET A 190 20.18 14.96 -6.01
CA MET A 190 20.31 14.02 -7.13
C MET A 190 18.97 13.36 -7.52
N ALA A 191 18.33 12.67 -6.58
CA ALA A 191 17.09 11.95 -6.82
C ALA A 191 15.86 12.88 -6.84
N GLN A 192 15.98 14.09 -6.31
CA GLN A 192 14.93 15.10 -6.27
C GLN A 192 13.57 14.57 -5.74
N CYS A 193 13.62 13.79 -4.65
CA CYS A 193 12.45 13.22 -4.01
C CYS A 193 11.45 14.31 -3.57
N LEU A 194 11.94 15.52 -3.34
CA LEU A 194 11.16 16.72 -3.04
C LEU A 194 10.21 17.16 -4.18
N SER A 195 10.30 16.56 -5.37
CA SER A 195 9.33 16.78 -6.44
C SER A 195 7.95 16.17 -6.12
N CYS A 196 7.88 15.24 -5.17
CA CYS A 196 6.65 14.57 -4.72
C CYS A 196 6.49 14.62 -3.19
N HIS A 197 7.55 14.32 -2.45
CA HIS A 197 7.61 14.39 -0.99
C HIS A 197 7.93 15.82 -0.50
N PRO A 198 7.72 16.14 0.79
CA PRO A 198 8.21 17.41 1.33
C PRO A 198 9.73 17.54 1.24
N ALA A 199 10.20 18.76 1.06
CA ALA A 199 11.57 19.12 1.37
C ALA A 199 11.76 19.19 2.89
N TYR A 200 12.95 18.87 3.37
CA TYR A 200 13.28 18.88 4.81
C TYR A 200 14.51 19.73 5.11
N GLU A 201 15.01 20.48 4.14
CA GLU A 201 16.18 21.37 4.25
C GLU A 201 15.87 22.75 3.70
N THR A 202 16.71 23.75 4.02
CA THR A 202 16.58 25.09 3.47
C THR A 202 16.89 25.11 1.96
N VAL A 203 16.41 26.12 1.26
CA VAL A 203 16.67 26.31 -0.17
C VAL A 203 18.16 26.34 -0.47
N GLU A 204 18.96 26.99 0.38
CA GLU A 204 20.40 27.08 0.25
C GLU A 204 21.07 25.71 0.36
N THR A 205 20.68 24.91 1.34
CA THR A 205 21.19 23.53 1.53
C THR A 205 20.83 22.64 0.35
N ILE A 206 19.58 22.75 -0.14
CA ILE A 206 19.10 21.99 -1.31
C ILE A 206 19.90 22.37 -2.55
N ASN A 207 20.10 23.67 -2.81
CA ASN A 207 20.90 24.14 -3.94
C ASN A 207 22.36 23.70 -3.85
N ALA A 208 22.96 23.77 -2.67
CA ALA A 208 24.35 23.31 -2.46
C ALA A 208 24.47 21.80 -2.79
N ALA A 209 23.55 20.97 -2.31
CA ALA A 209 23.51 19.55 -2.62
C ALA A 209 23.29 19.26 -4.11
N SER A 210 22.43 20.03 -4.78
CA SER A 210 22.16 19.89 -6.22
C SER A 210 23.37 20.28 -7.07
N LEU A 211 24.01 21.39 -6.74
CA LEU A 211 25.23 21.82 -7.42
C LEU A 211 26.39 20.83 -7.22
N GLU A 212 26.52 20.28 -5.99
CA GLU A 212 27.54 19.27 -5.69
C GLU A 212 27.36 18.00 -6.50
N LEU A 213 26.14 17.44 -6.53
CA LEU A 213 25.87 16.11 -7.09
C LEU A 213 25.41 16.13 -8.55
N SER A 214 24.59 17.10 -8.93
CA SER A 214 23.95 17.16 -10.26
C SER A 214 24.54 18.27 -11.16
N LYS A 215 25.44 19.11 -10.65
CA LYS A 215 26.08 20.25 -11.35
C LYS A 215 25.09 21.28 -11.89
N ARG A 216 23.91 21.38 -11.27
CA ARG A 216 22.86 22.35 -11.63
C ARG A 216 22.11 22.80 -10.39
N GLU A 217 21.47 23.95 -10.45
CA GLU A 217 20.57 24.41 -9.37
C GLU A 217 19.36 23.51 -9.23
N ALA A 218 18.85 23.42 -8.02
CA ALA A 218 17.66 22.66 -7.73
C ALA A 218 16.40 23.35 -8.30
N ILE A 219 15.47 22.56 -8.82
CA ILE A 219 14.16 23.05 -9.23
C ILE A 219 13.19 22.75 -8.09
N LEU A 220 12.79 23.79 -7.35
CA LEU A 220 11.83 23.65 -6.26
C LEU A 220 10.42 24.02 -6.72
N ARG A 221 9.44 23.23 -6.25
CA ARG A 221 8.02 23.59 -6.37
C ARG A 221 7.73 24.81 -5.46
N PRO A 222 6.70 25.62 -5.75
CA PRO A 222 6.32 26.74 -4.87
C PRO A 222 5.99 26.30 -3.44
N ASP A 223 5.41 25.10 -3.28
CA ASP A 223 5.01 24.49 -2.00
C ASP A 223 5.89 23.28 -1.63
N ALA A 224 7.21 23.37 -1.90
CA ALA A 224 8.16 22.27 -1.74
C ALA A 224 8.17 21.62 -0.35
N TYR A 225 7.74 22.33 0.69
CA TYR A 225 7.66 21.81 2.07
C TYR A 225 6.37 21.03 2.39
N HIS A 226 5.54 20.79 1.38
CA HIS A 226 4.36 19.96 1.47
C HIS A 226 4.44 18.80 0.47
N ALA A 227 3.79 17.67 0.79
CA ALA A 227 3.65 16.58 -0.16
C ALA A 227 2.71 16.98 -1.29
N GLU A 228 2.96 16.48 -2.51
CA GLU A 228 2.15 16.77 -3.69
C GLU A 228 1.30 15.57 -4.08
N LEU A 229 -0.01 15.78 -4.28
CA LEU A 229 -0.92 14.77 -4.79
C LEU A 229 -0.54 14.36 -6.21
N LYS A 230 -0.25 13.07 -6.41
CA LYS A 230 0.11 12.49 -7.71
C LYS A 230 -0.98 11.56 -8.21
N ASP A 231 -1.17 11.51 -9.52
CA ASP A 231 -2.04 10.54 -10.16
C ASP A 231 -1.50 9.11 -9.98
N SER A 232 -2.41 8.14 -10.00
CA SER A 232 -2.07 6.72 -9.90
C SER A 232 -2.89 5.89 -10.86
N GLU A 233 -2.38 4.71 -11.21
CA GLU A 233 -3.09 3.71 -12.01
C GLU A 233 -4.30 3.07 -11.28
N TYR A 234 -4.50 3.44 -10.00
CA TYR A 234 -5.61 2.94 -9.18
C TYR A 234 -6.90 3.74 -9.33
N GLY A 235 -6.93 4.77 -10.21
CA GLY A 235 -8.08 5.62 -10.45
C GLY A 235 -8.33 6.69 -9.38
N TYR A 236 -7.36 6.91 -8.48
CA TYR A 236 -7.41 7.99 -7.49
C TYR A 236 -6.01 8.57 -7.25
N LYS A 237 -5.97 9.84 -6.83
CA LYS A 237 -4.71 10.50 -6.48
C LYS A 237 -4.17 9.96 -5.16
N LEU A 238 -2.84 9.93 -5.07
CA LEU A 238 -2.12 9.50 -3.89
C LEU A 238 -1.27 10.63 -3.34
N MET A 239 -1.27 10.74 -2.01
CA MET A 239 -0.37 11.62 -1.28
C MET A 239 0.87 10.82 -0.87
N PRO A 240 2.07 11.21 -1.31
CA PRO A 240 3.31 10.69 -0.74
C PRO A 240 3.38 11.00 0.75
N PRO A 241 3.97 10.14 1.61
CA PRO A 241 4.08 10.41 3.03
C PRO A 241 5.00 11.60 3.31
N ASP A 242 4.63 12.41 4.29
CA ASP A 242 5.55 13.25 5.05
C ASP A 242 6.21 12.39 6.13
N PHE A 243 7.49 12.10 6.01
CA PHE A 243 8.20 11.16 6.88
C PHE A 243 8.25 11.61 8.34
N THR A 244 8.04 12.90 8.61
CA THR A 244 7.97 13.43 9.98
C THR A 244 6.57 13.34 10.61
N ARG A 245 5.56 12.87 9.84
CA ARG A 245 4.15 12.82 10.28
C ARG A 245 3.45 11.51 9.96
N ASP A 246 3.68 10.98 8.75
CA ASP A 246 2.93 9.84 8.24
C ASP A 246 3.69 8.53 8.44
N HIS A 247 2.94 7.43 8.52
CA HIS A 247 3.53 6.10 8.50
C HIS A 247 3.99 5.70 7.09
N VAL A 248 5.17 5.09 7.02
CA VAL A 248 5.62 4.38 5.82
C VAL A 248 4.99 2.98 5.82
N ARG A 249 3.96 2.82 4.98
CA ARG A 249 3.08 1.64 5.01
C ARG A 249 3.79 0.31 4.76
N SER A 250 4.86 0.31 3.96
CA SER A 250 5.64 -0.88 3.62
C SER A 250 6.59 -1.33 4.72
N GLY A 251 6.72 -0.56 5.80
CA GLY A 251 7.63 -0.77 6.93
C GLY A 251 8.60 0.39 7.10
N GLU A 252 9.15 0.50 8.31
CA GLU A 252 9.99 1.62 8.74
C GLU A 252 11.39 1.17 9.19
N THR A 253 11.76 -0.11 9.03
CA THR A 253 13.16 -0.55 9.22
C THR A 253 14.05 -0.02 8.07
N LEU A 254 15.35 0.03 8.27
CA LEU A 254 16.29 0.46 7.22
C LEU A 254 16.13 -0.38 5.95
N GLU A 255 16.00 -1.70 6.08
CA GLU A 255 15.81 -2.61 4.95
C GLU A 255 14.44 -2.41 4.27
N ASP A 256 13.36 -2.14 5.03
CA ASP A 256 12.05 -1.87 4.45
C ASP A 256 12.06 -0.56 3.64
N ILE A 257 12.73 0.48 4.16
CA ILE A 257 12.89 1.77 3.49
C ILE A 257 13.77 1.61 2.25
N TYR A 258 14.95 0.96 2.38
CA TYR A 258 15.82 0.65 1.24
C TYR A 258 15.04 -0.07 0.14
N ARG A 259 14.34 -1.17 0.50
CA ARG A 259 13.54 -1.98 -0.43
C ARG A 259 12.51 -1.11 -1.16
N THR A 260 11.80 -0.26 -0.42
CA THR A 260 10.76 0.62 -0.99
C THR A 260 11.34 1.64 -1.94
N ILE A 261 12.49 2.24 -1.60
CA ILE A 261 13.19 3.18 -2.50
C ILE A 261 13.71 2.43 -3.72
N ALA A 262 14.42 1.33 -3.51
CA ALA A 262 15.04 0.56 -4.59
C ALA A 262 14.03 0.03 -5.61
N SER A 263 12.88 -0.50 -5.15
CA SER A 263 11.84 -1.06 -6.04
C SER A 263 10.89 -0.01 -6.61
N GLY A 264 10.74 1.14 -5.94
CA GLY A 264 9.63 2.05 -6.19
C GLY A 264 8.30 1.50 -5.67
N ILE A 265 7.20 2.14 -6.05
CA ILE A 265 5.85 1.73 -5.65
C ILE A 265 4.98 1.54 -6.89
N GLY A 266 4.59 0.30 -7.16
CA GLY A 266 3.85 -0.08 -8.36
C GLY A 266 2.54 0.71 -8.53
N GLY A 267 2.26 1.14 -9.76
CA GLY A 267 1.08 1.92 -10.13
C GLY A 267 1.05 3.34 -9.58
N THR A 268 2.20 3.87 -9.16
CA THR A 268 2.34 5.24 -8.66
C THR A 268 3.46 6.00 -9.38
N ALA A 269 3.60 7.27 -9.09
CA ALA A 269 4.68 8.11 -9.63
C ALA A 269 6.06 7.81 -9.02
N MET A 270 6.17 6.96 -8.00
CA MET A 270 7.46 6.61 -7.38
C MET A 270 8.19 5.55 -8.21
N PRO A 271 9.28 5.90 -8.92
CA PRO A 271 9.96 4.99 -9.83
C PRO A 271 10.87 4.01 -9.08
N THR A 272 11.36 2.99 -9.81
CA THR A 272 12.46 2.14 -9.37
C THR A 272 13.78 2.90 -9.39
N TRP A 273 14.51 2.88 -8.28
CA TRP A 273 15.83 3.53 -8.18
C TRP A 273 17.00 2.53 -8.26
N LYS A 274 16.76 1.23 -8.05
CA LYS A 274 17.79 0.19 -8.26
C LYS A 274 18.25 0.22 -9.71
N GLY A 275 19.57 0.33 -9.89
CA GLY A 275 20.19 0.50 -11.21
C GLY A 275 20.27 1.94 -11.72
N ALA A 276 19.48 2.88 -11.16
CA ALA A 276 19.60 4.32 -11.45
C ALA A 276 20.54 5.02 -10.46
N LEU A 277 20.62 4.51 -9.23
CA LEU A 277 21.52 5.00 -8.18
C LEU A 277 22.41 3.85 -7.67
N PRO A 278 23.63 4.17 -7.20
CA PRO A 278 24.48 3.22 -6.48
C PRO A 278 23.80 2.68 -5.22
N ASP A 279 24.12 1.46 -4.82
CA ASP A 279 23.56 0.86 -3.60
C ASP A 279 23.89 1.64 -2.34
N ASP A 280 25.10 2.20 -2.26
CA ASP A 280 25.51 3.05 -1.14
C ASP A 280 24.62 4.29 -0.98
N ASP A 281 24.18 4.88 -2.09
CA ASP A 281 23.25 6.00 -2.10
C ASP A 281 21.83 5.59 -1.74
N LEU A 282 21.38 4.39 -2.15
CA LEU A 282 20.09 3.84 -1.75
C LEU A 282 20.05 3.60 -0.23
N TRP A 283 21.10 3.03 0.34
CA TRP A 283 21.24 2.86 1.79
C TRP A 283 21.32 4.21 2.52
N ALA A 284 22.11 5.15 2.01
CA ALA A 284 22.21 6.50 2.57
C ALA A 284 20.84 7.20 2.63
N MET A 285 20.04 7.10 1.55
CA MET A 285 18.67 7.60 1.56
C MET A 285 17.78 6.88 2.58
N ALA A 286 17.94 5.57 2.76
CA ALA A 286 17.22 4.84 3.80
C ALA A 286 17.56 5.36 5.20
N TYR A 287 18.84 5.64 5.49
CA TYR A 287 19.28 6.27 6.74
C TYR A 287 18.69 7.67 6.92
N TYR A 288 18.69 8.47 5.86
CA TYR A 288 18.12 9.81 5.93
C TYR A 288 16.60 9.78 6.19
N VAL A 289 15.87 8.98 5.44
CA VAL A 289 14.42 8.81 5.67
C VAL A 289 14.14 8.26 7.06
N ARG A 290 14.95 7.31 7.53
CA ARG A 290 14.83 6.78 8.89
C ARG A 290 15.05 7.88 9.95
N SER A 291 16.02 8.77 9.77
CA SER A 291 16.25 9.88 10.69
C SER A 291 15.08 10.87 10.78
N LEU A 292 14.34 11.06 9.67
CA LEU A 292 13.10 11.84 9.67
C LEU A 292 11.96 11.13 10.40
N ILE A 293 11.87 9.80 10.23
CA ILE A 293 10.89 8.96 10.94
C ILE A 293 11.17 8.95 12.45
N ASP A 294 12.43 8.97 12.87
CA ASP A 294 12.82 8.94 14.28
C ASP A 294 12.27 10.15 15.07
N ILE A 295 12.11 11.29 14.41
CA ILE A 295 11.51 12.50 15.02
C ILE A 295 10.00 12.63 14.73
N LYS A 296 9.37 11.63 14.12
CA LYS A 296 7.96 11.68 13.72
C LYS A 296 7.03 12.01 14.89
N GLY A 297 6.20 13.05 14.71
CA GLY A 297 5.21 13.47 15.68
C GLY A 297 5.79 14.15 16.93
N THR A 298 7.06 14.53 16.90
CA THR A 298 7.70 15.27 18.00
C THR A 298 7.60 16.79 17.80
N PRO A 299 7.70 17.59 18.89
CA PRO A 299 7.79 19.05 18.78
C PRO A 299 8.98 19.52 17.94
N GLU A 300 10.06 18.73 17.87
CA GLU A 300 11.23 19.01 17.02
C GLU A 300 10.86 18.99 15.53
N ALA A 301 10.10 17.98 15.09
CA ALA A 301 9.64 17.87 13.71
C ALA A 301 8.75 19.07 13.33
N ASP A 302 7.84 19.46 14.20
CA ASP A 302 6.95 20.61 13.97
C ASP A 302 7.74 21.92 13.91
N ALA A 303 8.64 22.17 14.86
CA ALA A 303 9.48 23.35 14.88
C ALA A 303 10.42 23.43 13.66
N ARG A 304 10.96 22.29 13.19
CA ARG A 304 11.75 22.21 11.96
C ARG A 304 10.93 22.67 10.76
N ARG A 305 9.74 22.11 10.60
CA ARG A 305 8.84 22.46 9.49
C ARG A 305 8.44 23.93 9.51
N GLU A 306 8.06 24.47 10.65
CA GLU A 306 7.70 25.88 10.80
C GLU A 306 8.85 26.80 10.37
N ARG A 307 10.07 26.51 10.82
CA ARG A 307 11.27 27.27 10.40
C ARG A 307 11.49 27.22 8.90
N LEU A 308 11.36 26.05 8.27
CA LEU A 308 11.57 25.88 6.82
C LEU A 308 10.51 26.60 6.00
N VAL A 309 9.23 26.53 6.40
CA VAL A 309 8.13 27.23 5.72
C VAL A 309 8.29 28.75 5.88
N ALA A 310 8.64 29.23 7.08
CA ALA A 310 8.87 30.65 7.33
C ALA A 310 10.06 31.20 6.53
N ALA A 311 11.17 30.44 6.45
CA ALA A 311 12.33 30.81 5.66
C ALA A 311 12.02 30.90 4.16
N ALA A 312 11.18 30.00 3.63
CA ALA A 312 10.78 30.03 2.23
C ALA A 312 9.81 31.19 1.89
N ALA A 313 9.03 31.64 2.86
CA ALA A 313 8.12 32.78 2.70
C ALA A 313 8.82 34.15 2.85
N ALA A 314 10.04 34.17 3.36
CA ALA A 314 10.80 35.42 3.51
C ALA A 314 11.13 36.04 2.14
N PRO A 315 10.91 37.33 1.92
CA PRO A 315 11.28 37.99 0.67
C PRO A 315 12.80 37.88 0.43
N VAL A 316 13.17 37.42 -0.76
CA VAL A 316 14.59 37.35 -1.17
C VAL A 316 15.18 38.77 -1.09
N THR A 317 16.06 39.00 -0.13
CA THR A 317 16.72 40.30 0.01
C THR A 317 17.64 40.53 -1.18
N THR A 318 17.66 41.75 -1.69
CA THR A 318 18.48 42.17 -2.85
C THR A 318 19.99 41.88 -2.71
N ALA A 319 20.46 41.66 -1.49
CA ALA A 319 21.84 41.23 -1.21
C ALA A 319 22.13 39.78 -1.68
N GLN A 320 21.11 38.91 -1.82
CA GLN A 320 21.22 37.52 -2.27
C GLN A 320 21.18 37.39 -3.81
N MET A 321 20.74 38.43 -4.51
CA MET A 321 20.63 38.42 -5.99
C MET A 321 21.94 38.74 -6.72
N GLY A 322 23.07 38.99 -6.05
CA GLY A 322 24.38 39.13 -6.68
C GLY A 322 24.43 40.21 -7.78
N VAL A 323 23.57 41.24 -7.73
CA VAL A 323 23.61 42.33 -8.69
C VAL A 323 24.79 43.26 -8.30
N ALA A 324 25.94 43.02 -8.95
CA ALA A 324 27.02 43.97 -8.92
C ALA A 324 26.48 45.35 -9.34
N PRO A 325 26.85 46.44 -8.64
CA PRO A 325 26.41 47.79 -9.02
C PRO A 325 26.88 48.09 -10.44
N ARG A 326 25.92 48.38 -11.33
CA ARG A 326 26.25 48.86 -12.68
C ARG A 326 27.01 50.18 -12.52
N HIS A 327 28.30 50.17 -12.86
CA HIS A 327 29.07 51.38 -13.00
C HIS A 327 28.32 52.33 -13.94
N ALA A 328 27.87 53.44 -13.40
CA ALA A 328 27.40 54.56 -14.19
C ALA A 328 28.52 55.01 -15.10
N LYS A 329 28.36 54.85 -16.41
CA LYS A 329 29.25 55.49 -17.41
C LYS A 329 29.07 56.99 -17.23
N GLN A 330 30.10 57.62 -16.72
CA GLN A 330 30.25 59.06 -16.83
C GLN A 330 30.30 59.43 -18.31
N ALA A 331 29.36 60.28 -18.75
CA ALA A 331 29.37 60.92 -20.03
C ALA A 331 30.32 62.15 -19.91
N ASN A 332 31.33 62.17 -20.75
CA ASN A 332 32.01 63.37 -21.20
C ASN A 332 31.59 63.62 -22.65
#